data_e1b6a2a978c06853fe939c4c8ec4efdb
#
_entry.id   e1b6a2a978c06853fe939c4c8ec4efdb
#
_cell.length_a   1.000
_cell.length_b   1.000
_cell.length_c   1.000
_cell.angle_alpha   90.00
_cell.angle_beta   90.00
_cell.angle_gamma   90.00
#
_symmetry.space_group_name_H-M   'P 1'
#
loop_
_entity.id
_entity.type
_entity.pdbx_description
1 polymer ?
#
loop_
_entity_poly.entity_id
_entity_poly.type
_entity_poly.pdbx_seq_one_letter_code
_entity_poly.pdbx_strand_id
1 'polypeptide(L)'
;SAIVTGLRDAHTRYIGPSTLRDRVAMLPFLVEQYGPESRPRYLVSKINTDAVDDPDFQPGVELEAWNGTPFTRAVENHADLETGGRPDSRRSRALESLTFRALDYGPPPDEHWVIVGYRTKLGRKSEIRLPWRLLTPGKAATAGEPGSRAALKQAGDPSAEAVRRAKKLVFATDLWASDHERRTPSEVSAHAKVGEWLDTPMQDVLAARALSRKVGYLRFWSFDLDDDDAFIAELIRLLGLLPPT
;
A
#
# COMPACT_ATOMS: atom_id res chain seq x y z
N SER A 1 -12.76 10.11 17.34
CA SER A 1 -12.27 10.33 15.97
C SER A 1 -13.27 11.12 15.13
N ALA A 2 -14.58 10.88 15.20
CA ALA A 2 -15.60 11.60 14.41
C ALA A 2 -15.50 13.14 14.47
N ILE A 3 -15.15 13.72 15.62
CA ILE A 3 -14.94 15.17 15.75
C ILE A 3 -13.77 15.64 14.91
N VAL A 4 -12.65 14.91 14.93
CA VAL A 4 -11.44 15.26 14.18
C VAL A 4 -11.67 15.14 12.68
N THR A 5 -12.29 14.06 12.22
CA THR A 5 -12.65 13.89 10.80
C THR A 5 -13.67 14.92 10.33
N GLY A 6 -14.57 15.36 11.23
CA GLY A 6 -15.55 16.42 10.98
C GLY A 6 -14.94 17.80 10.72
N LEU A 7 -13.69 18.05 11.15
CA LEU A 7 -12.96 19.29 10.84
C LEU A 7 -12.58 19.40 9.35
N ARG A 8 -12.61 18.29 8.61
CA ARG A 8 -12.28 18.21 7.18
C ARG A 8 -10.89 18.76 6.83
N ASP A 9 -9.97 18.71 7.79
CA ASP A 9 -8.59 19.11 7.62
C ASP A 9 -7.68 17.87 7.54
N ALA A 10 -6.84 17.79 6.50
CA ALA A 10 -5.93 16.68 6.27
C ALA A 10 -4.73 16.67 7.24
N HIS A 11 -4.43 17.79 7.88
CA HIS A 11 -3.30 17.95 8.80
C HIS A 11 -3.68 17.72 10.26
N THR A 12 -4.98 17.80 10.58
CA THR A 12 -5.48 17.53 11.92
C THR A 12 -5.81 16.04 12.06
N ARG A 13 -5.11 15.36 12.97
CA ARG A 13 -5.21 13.91 13.17
C ARG A 13 -5.42 13.56 14.62
N TYR A 14 -6.18 12.50 14.83
CA TYR A 14 -6.25 11.83 16.11
C TYR A 14 -5.20 10.73 16.16
N ILE A 15 -4.36 10.74 17.17
CA ILE A 15 -3.38 9.66 17.39
C ILE A 15 -4.03 8.64 18.31
N GLY A 16 -4.11 7.41 17.84
CA GLY A 16 -4.71 6.29 18.55
C GLY A 16 -3.91 5.85 19.80
N PRO A 17 -4.46 4.94 20.61
CA PRO A 17 -3.77 4.38 21.76
C PRO A 17 -2.44 3.73 21.38
N SER A 18 -1.47 3.76 22.29
CA SER A 18 -0.13 3.18 22.06
C SER A 18 -0.14 1.68 21.72
N THR A 19 -1.16 0.95 22.16
CA THR A 19 -1.37 -0.48 21.86
C THR A 19 -1.64 -0.77 20.39
N LEU A 20 -2.12 0.22 19.63
CA LEU A 20 -2.40 0.12 18.20
C LEU A 20 -1.29 0.71 17.33
N ARG A 21 -0.25 1.27 17.97
CA ARG A 21 0.86 1.93 17.26
C ARG A 21 1.61 0.95 16.36
N ASP A 22 2.03 1.45 15.20
CA ASP A 22 2.77 0.70 14.18
C ASP A 22 2.02 -0.56 13.69
N ARG A 23 0.68 -0.61 13.82
CA ARG A 23 -0.15 -1.72 13.34
C ARG A 23 -0.99 -1.33 12.15
N VAL A 24 -1.12 -2.25 11.23
CA VAL A 24 -1.99 -2.13 10.05
C VAL A 24 -2.99 -3.28 10.06
N ALA A 25 -4.28 -2.95 10.11
CA ALA A 25 -5.33 -3.93 9.83
C ALA A 25 -5.45 -4.10 8.31
N MET A 26 -5.44 -5.34 7.83
CA MET A 26 -5.48 -5.63 6.40
C MET A 26 -6.43 -6.75 6.03
N LEU A 27 -6.96 -6.65 4.82
CA LEU A 27 -7.57 -7.74 4.07
C LEU A 27 -6.63 -8.21 2.96
N PRO A 28 -6.71 -9.48 2.53
CA PRO A 28 -5.73 -10.08 1.63
C PRO A 28 -5.91 -9.70 0.15
N PHE A 29 -6.43 -8.52 -0.16
CA PHE A 29 -6.61 -8.06 -1.54
C PHE A 29 -6.52 -6.53 -1.66
N LEU A 30 -6.25 -6.06 -2.87
CA LEU A 30 -6.26 -4.64 -3.24
C LEU A 30 -7.39 -4.35 -4.21
N VAL A 31 -7.93 -3.13 -4.11
CA VAL A 31 -9.04 -2.65 -4.92
C VAL A 31 -8.61 -1.48 -5.76
N GLU A 32 -9.06 -1.44 -7.02
CA GLU A 32 -8.91 -0.30 -7.90
C GLU A 32 -10.27 0.12 -8.47
N GLN A 33 -10.49 1.43 -8.54
CA GLN A 33 -11.65 2.00 -9.20
C GLN A 33 -11.37 2.15 -10.70
N TYR A 34 -12.38 1.88 -11.50
CA TYR A 34 -12.37 2.10 -12.95
C TYR A 34 -13.73 2.61 -13.46
N GLY A 35 -13.76 3.02 -14.71
CA GLY A 35 -14.95 3.62 -15.32
C GLY A 35 -15.11 5.12 -15.03
N PRO A 36 -16.18 5.75 -15.52
CA PRO A 36 -16.43 7.16 -15.31
C PRO A 36 -16.81 7.45 -13.85
N GLU A 37 -16.48 8.64 -13.36
CA GLU A 37 -16.83 9.08 -12.00
C GLU A 37 -18.32 9.01 -11.68
N SER A 38 -19.18 9.25 -12.68
CA SER A 38 -20.63 9.17 -12.52
C SER A 38 -21.15 7.74 -12.31
N ARG A 39 -20.34 6.73 -12.67
CA ARG A 39 -20.67 5.31 -12.52
C ARG A 39 -19.40 4.51 -12.21
N PRO A 40 -18.82 4.70 -11.03
CA PRO A 40 -17.60 3.99 -10.66
C PRO A 40 -17.86 2.50 -10.51
N ARG A 41 -16.88 1.70 -10.92
CA ARG A 41 -16.84 0.26 -10.72
C ARG A 41 -15.53 -0.07 -10.02
N TYR A 42 -15.47 -1.22 -9.36
CA TYR A 42 -14.34 -1.59 -8.52
C TYR A 42 -13.88 -2.99 -8.83
N LEU A 43 -12.59 -3.15 -9.06
CA LEU A 43 -11.97 -4.44 -9.34
C LEU A 43 -11.00 -4.82 -8.24
N VAL A 44 -10.90 -6.11 -7.99
CA VAL A 44 -9.76 -6.67 -7.27
C VAL A 44 -8.54 -6.62 -8.18
N SER A 45 -7.50 -5.88 -7.79
CA SER A 45 -6.28 -5.74 -8.59
C SER A 45 -5.19 -6.73 -8.20
N LYS A 46 -5.09 -7.06 -6.90
CA LYS A 46 -4.15 -8.06 -6.37
C LYS A 46 -4.78 -8.85 -5.25
N ILE A 47 -4.33 -10.10 -5.07
CA ILE A 47 -4.73 -11.00 -4.00
C ILE A 47 -3.48 -11.65 -3.41
N ASN A 48 -3.46 -11.81 -2.10
CA ASN A 48 -2.54 -12.74 -1.44
C ASN A 48 -3.17 -14.13 -1.46
N THR A 49 -2.74 -14.98 -2.37
CA THR A 49 -3.29 -16.31 -2.62
C THR A 49 -3.14 -17.25 -1.43
N ASP A 50 -2.11 -17.05 -0.59
CA ASP A 50 -1.89 -17.87 0.61
C ASP A 50 -2.92 -17.58 1.73
N ALA A 51 -3.70 -16.52 1.54
CA ALA A 51 -4.67 -16.05 2.53
C ALA A 51 -6.12 -16.09 2.04
N VAL A 52 -6.35 -16.58 0.82
CA VAL A 52 -7.66 -16.66 0.16
C VAL A 52 -7.85 -18.06 -0.42
N ASP A 53 -8.79 -18.81 0.11
CA ASP A 53 -9.05 -20.21 -0.30
C ASP A 53 -10.12 -20.32 -1.41
N ASP A 54 -10.66 -19.21 -1.91
CA ASP A 54 -11.68 -19.20 -2.97
C ASP A 54 -11.03 -19.04 -4.34
N PRO A 55 -11.03 -20.06 -5.21
CA PRO A 55 -10.42 -20.00 -6.54
C PRO A 55 -11.15 -19.06 -7.50
N ASP A 56 -12.40 -18.72 -7.24
CA ASP A 56 -13.17 -17.78 -8.05
C ASP A 56 -12.89 -16.32 -7.66
N PHE A 57 -12.40 -16.06 -6.43
CA PHE A 57 -12.01 -14.75 -5.98
C PHE A 57 -10.57 -14.46 -6.40
N GLN A 58 -10.39 -13.87 -7.57
CA GLN A 58 -9.09 -13.63 -8.20
C GLN A 58 -8.98 -12.21 -8.78
N PRO A 59 -7.76 -11.73 -9.12
CA PRO A 59 -7.59 -10.45 -9.76
C PRO A 59 -8.47 -10.31 -11.01
N GLY A 60 -9.17 -9.16 -11.09
CA GLY A 60 -10.10 -8.85 -12.17
C GLY A 60 -11.57 -9.17 -11.87
N VAL A 61 -11.92 -9.76 -10.70
CA VAL A 61 -13.32 -9.85 -10.28
C VAL A 61 -13.84 -8.47 -9.88
N GLU A 62 -15.12 -8.20 -10.14
CA GLU A 62 -15.77 -6.93 -9.82
C GLU A 62 -16.44 -7.00 -8.46
N LEU A 63 -16.21 -6.02 -7.61
CA LEU A 63 -16.80 -5.91 -6.28
C LEU A 63 -18.19 -5.28 -6.39
N GLU A 64 -19.21 -5.97 -5.86
CA GLU A 64 -20.61 -5.53 -5.89
C GLU A 64 -21.15 -5.12 -4.52
N ALA A 65 -20.68 -5.77 -3.46
CA ALA A 65 -21.17 -5.51 -2.11
C ALA A 65 -20.07 -5.64 -1.03
N TRP A 66 -20.28 -4.95 0.08
CA TRP A 66 -19.49 -4.98 1.29
C TRP A 66 -20.43 -5.12 2.48
N ASN A 67 -20.38 -6.26 3.19
CA ASN A 67 -21.31 -6.56 4.28
C ASN A 67 -22.79 -6.32 3.91
N GLY A 68 -23.18 -6.74 2.71
CA GLY A 68 -24.54 -6.56 2.18
C GLY A 68 -24.86 -5.15 1.64
N THR A 69 -23.99 -4.16 1.87
CA THR A 69 -24.15 -2.81 1.31
C THR A 69 -23.56 -2.74 -0.10
N PRO A 70 -24.21 -2.10 -1.10
CA PRO A 70 -23.61 -1.87 -2.40
C PRO A 70 -22.21 -1.26 -2.28
N PHE A 71 -21.23 -1.79 -3.03
CA PHE A 71 -19.81 -1.44 -2.82
C PHE A 71 -19.54 0.06 -2.98
N THR A 72 -20.15 0.73 -3.96
CA THR A 72 -20.07 2.19 -4.11
C THR A 72 -20.51 2.92 -2.84
N ARG A 73 -21.63 2.47 -2.24
CA ARG A 73 -22.14 3.07 -1.02
C ARG A 73 -21.22 2.81 0.19
N ALA A 74 -20.60 1.63 0.25
CA ALA A 74 -19.62 1.32 1.28
C ALA A 74 -18.40 2.24 1.18
N VAL A 75 -17.90 2.51 -0.03
CA VAL A 75 -16.81 3.48 -0.28
C VAL A 75 -17.21 4.89 0.17
N GLU A 76 -18.41 5.34 -0.16
CA GLU A 76 -18.91 6.66 0.25
C GLU A 76 -19.03 6.79 1.77
N ASN A 77 -19.65 5.80 2.43
CA ASN A 77 -19.76 5.76 3.88
C ASN A 77 -18.38 5.79 4.55
N HIS A 78 -17.41 5.07 3.98
CA HIS A 78 -16.05 5.05 4.50
C HIS A 78 -15.31 6.36 4.25
N ALA A 79 -15.58 7.05 3.12
CA ALA A 79 -15.02 8.36 2.82
C ALA A 79 -15.42 9.44 3.83
N ASP A 80 -16.56 9.28 4.51
CA ASP A 80 -16.98 10.19 5.58
C ASP A 80 -16.13 10.03 6.84
N LEU A 81 -15.44 8.91 6.99
CA LEU A 81 -14.49 8.67 8.09
C LEU A 81 -13.08 9.19 7.78
N GLU A 82 -12.80 9.57 6.53
CA GLU A 82 -11.50 10.07 6.11
C GLU A 82 -11.34 11.57 6.37
N THR A 83 -10.11 11.97 6.67
CA THR A 83 -9.73 13.38 6.84
C THR A 83 -9.59 14.10 5.50
N GLY A 84 -9.62 15.42 5.51
CA GLY A 84 -9.41 16.27 4.33
C GLY A 84 -10.68 16.88 3.77
N GLY A 85 -10.54 18.04 3.13
CA GLY A 85 -11.64 18.86 2.65
C GLY A 85 -12.25 18.35 1.34
N ARG A 86 -11.44 17.83 0.41
CA ARG A 86 -11.88 17.43 -0.93
C ARG A 86 -12.57 16.06 -0.92
N PRO A 87 -13.81 15.95 -1.45
CA PRO A 87 -14.54 14.68 -1.49
C PRO A 87 -13.84 13.58 -2.31
N ASP A 88 -13.24 13.93 -3.45
CA ASP A 88 -12.50 13.01 -4.32
C ASP A 88 -11.26 12.41 -3.60
N SER A 89 -10.53 13.26 -2.88
CA SER A 89 -9.38 12.82 -2.08
C SER A 89 -9.80 11.90 -0.94
N ARG A 90 -10.91 12.19 -0.23
CA ARG A 90 -11.43 11.30 0.81
C ARG A 90 -11.90 9.97 0.23
N ARG A 91 -12.57 9.98 -0.94
CA ARG A 91 -12.99 8.75 -1.62
C ARG A 91 -11.81 7.87 -2.02
N SER A 92 -10.74 8.49 -2.54
CA SER A 92 -9.51 7.77 -2.89
C SER A 92 -8.85 7.11 -1.66
N ARG A 93 -8.78 7.83 -0.53
CA ARG A 93 -8.27 7.27 0.73
C ARG A 93 -9.17 6.17 1.29
N ALA A 94 -10.48 6.37 1.22
CA ALA A 94 -11.47 5.38 1.65
C ALA A 94 -11.31 4.05 0.91
N LEU A 95 -11.07 4.12 -0.40
CA LEU A 95 -10.86 2.92 -1.20
C LEU A 95 -9.63 2.13 -0.74
N GLU A 96 -8.57 2.82 -0.34
CA GLU A 96 -7.38 2.20 0.22
C GLU A 96 -7.65 1.65 1.64
N SER A 97 -8.25 2.47 2.52
CA SER A 97 -8.46 2.12 3.93
C SER A 97 -9.60 1.12 4.15
N LEU A 98 -10.45 0.86 3.14
CA LEU A 98 -11.35 -0.30 3.17
C LEU A 98 -10.61 -1.63 3.30
N THR A 99 -9.40 -1.74 2.74
CA THR A 99 -8.63 -2.99 2.80
C THR A 99 -7.34 -2.90 3.61
N PHE A 100 -6.79 -1.69 3.83
CA PHE A 100 -5.56 -1.46 4.59
C PHE A 100 -5.70 -0.23 5.48
N ARG A 101 -5.75 -0.39 6.79
CA ARG A 101 -5.91 0.68 7.78
C ARG A 101 -4.72 0.78 8.71
N ALA A 102 -4.02 1.92 8.70
CA ALA A 102 -3.06 2.25 9.75
C ALA A 102 -3.81 2.59 11.04
N LEU A 103 -3.62 1.80 12.09
CA LEU A 103 -4.36 1.92 13.34
C LEU A 103 -3.84 3.03 14.25
N ASP A 104 -2.72 3.66 13.90
CA ASP A 104 -2.21 4.85 14.59
C ASP A 104 -3.14 6.06 14.45
N TYR A 105 -3.81 6.16 13.29
CA TYR A 105 -4.56 7.36 12.89
C TYR A 105 -6.02 7.10 12.52
N GLY A 106 -6.36 5.84 12.29
CA GLY A 106 -7.70 5.43 11.94
C GLY A 106 -8.35 4.53 13.00
N PRO A 107 -9.68 4.44 13.04
CA PRO A 107 -10.35 3.47 13.90
C PRO A 107 -10.04 2.05 13.42
N PRO A 108 -9.88 1.09 14.35
CA PRO A 108 -9.85 -0.31 13.99
C PRO A 108 -11.14 -0.70 13.26
N PRO A 109 -11.14 -1.80 12.48
CA PRO A 109 -12.38 -2.37 11.98
C PRO A 109 -13.34 -2.70 13.13
N ASP A 110 -14.62 -2.41 12.93
CA ASP A 110 -15.66 -2.71 13.93
C ASP A 110 -16.02 -4.20 13.94
N GLU A 111 -15.73 -4.89 12.85
CA GLU A 111 -15.98 -6.32 12.63
C GLU A 111 -14.69 -7.16 12.57
N HIS A 112 -14.76 -8.42 12.96
CA HIS A 112 -13.62 -9.35 12.85
C HIS A 112 -13.39 -9.85 11.42
N TRP A 113 -14.38 -9.77 10.55
CA TRP A 113 -14.35 -10.18 9.15
C TRP A 113 -15.30 -9.34 8.32
N VAL A 114 -15.11 -9.34 7.01
CA VAL A 114 -16.04 -8.77 6.05
C VAL A 114 -16.60 -9.84 5.14
N ILE A 115 -17.83 -9.64 4.68
CA ILE A 115 -18.43 -10.40 3.58
C ILE A 115 -18.36 -9.53 2.33
N VAL A 116 -17.61 -9.99 1.33
CA VAL A 116 -17.42 -9.29 0.07
C VAL A 116 -18.23 -9.98 -1.01
N GLY A 117 -19.26 -9.29 -1.50
CA GLY A 117 -20.01 -9.72 -2.69
C GLY A 117 -19.27 -9.31 -3.95
N TYR A 118 -19.12 -10.24 -4.88
CA TYR A 118 -18.36 -10.00 -6.10
C TYR A 118 -18.97 -10.71 -7.31
N ARG A 119 -18.60 -10.25 -8.49
CA ARG A 119 -18.93 -10.87 -9.77
C ARG A 119 -17.68 -11.50 -10.37
N THR A 120 -17.74 -12.79 -10.65
CA THR A 120 -16.64 -13.52 -11.31
C THR A 120 -16.44 -13.02 -12.74
N LYS A 121 -15.32 -13.33 -13.37
CA LYS A 121 -15.04 -13.02 -14.78
C LYS A 121 -16.06 -13.66 -15.73
N LEU A 122 -16.73 -14.72 -15.31
CA LEU A 122 -17.81 -15.39 -16.06
C LEU A 122 -19.20 -14.79 -15.78
N GLY A 123 -19.28 -13.68 -15.04
CA GLY A 123 -20.52 -12.98 -14.73
C GLY A 123 -21.35 -13.55 -13.58
N ARG A 124 -20.89 -14.62 -12.92
CA ARG A 124 -21.57 -15.22 -11.77
C ARG A 124 -21.38 -14.37 -10.51
N LYS A 125 -22.45 -14.14 -9.76
CA LYS A 125 -22.39 -13.52 -8.45
C LYS A 125 -21.97 -14.55 -7.39
N SER A 126 -21.09 -14.12 -6.49
CA SER A 126 -20.61 -14.93 -5.38
C SER A 126 -20.29 -14.03 -4.18
N GLU A 127 -20.04 -14.63 -3.04
CA GLU A 127 -19.64 -13.94 -1.82
C GLU A 127 -18.47 -14.68 -1.18
N ILE A 128 -17.56 -13.92 -0.56
CA ILE A 128 -16.46 -14.48 0.23
C ILE A 128 -16.40 -13.79 1.58
N ARG A 129 -16.12 -14.57 2.62
CA ARG A 129 -15.86 -14.09 3.97
C ARG A 129 -14.37 -14.00 4.21
N LEU A 130 -13.88 -12.81 4.52
CA LEU A 130 -12.47 -12.53 4.73
C LEU A 130 -12.23 -11.96 6.13
N PRO A 131 -11.41 -12.61 6.97
CA PRO A 131 -11.06 -12.10 8.29
C PRO A 131 -10.05 -10.96 8.17
N TRP A 132 -10.20 -9.94 9.03
CA TRP A 132 -9.17 -8.93 9.21
C TRP A 132 -7.92 -9.56 9.84
N ARG A 133 -6.76 -9.17 9.36
CA ARG A 133 -5.45 -9.56 9.88
C ARG A 133 -4.72 -8.32 10.36
N LEU A 134 -3.94 -8.46 11.43
CA LEU A 134 -3.07 -7.40 11.94
C LEU A 134 -1.64 -7.67 11.49
N LEU A 135 -1.03 -6.66 10.89
CA LEU A 135 0.39 -6.64 10.56
C LEU A 135 1.10 -5.59 11.41
N THR A 136 2.35 -5.90 11.77
CA THR A 136 3.30 -4.93 12.30
C THR A 136 4.44 -4.83 11.28
N PRO A 137 4.35 -3.89 10.30
CA PRO A 137 5.26 -3.87 9.15
C PRO A 137 6.72 -3.51 9.49
N GLY A 138 7.06 -3.40 10.77
CA GLY A 138 8.39 -2.97 11.20
C GLY A 138 8.62 -1.48 10.95
N LYS A 139 9.42 -0.84 11.79
CA LYS A 139 9.98 0.47 11.47
C LYS A 139 11.12 0.26 10.48
N ALA A 140 11.29 1.15 9.50
CA ALA A 140 12.59 1.33 8.89
C ALA A 140 13.61 1.54 10.02
N ALA A 141 14.80 1.01 9.85
CA ALA A 141 15.84 0.94 10.89
C ALA A 141 16.31 2.30 11.47
N THR A 142 15.65 3.39 11.14
CA THR A 142 16.06 4.78 11.39
C THR A 142 14.98 5.66 12.02
N ALA A 143 14.15 5.12 12.88
CA ALA A 143 13.36 5.99 13.75
C ALA A 143 14.33 6.58 14.81
N GLY A 144 14.84 7.78 14.54
CA GLY A 144 15.51 8.60 15.54
C GLY A 144 14.62 8.79 16.76
N GLU A 145 15.22 9.01 17.94
CA GLU A 145 14.51 9.21 19.20
C GLU A 145 13.34 10.18 19.08
N PRO A 146 12.18 9.95 19.77
CA PRO A 146 11.06 10.87 19.79
C PRO A 146 11.56 12.24 20.26
N GLY A 147 11.43 13.27 19.40
CA GLY A 147 11.89 14.64 19.68
C GLY A 147 13.16 15.05 18.96
N SER A 148 13.81 14.17 18.20
CA SER A 148 14.95 14.55 17.36
C SER A 148 14.48 15.43 16.16
N ARG A 149 15.39 16.29 15.67
CA ARG A 149 15.16 17.09 14.46
C ARG A 149 14.83 16.24 13.23
N ALA A 150 15.23 14.97 13.21
CA ALA A 150 14.87 13.98 12.19
C ALA A 150 13.38 13.60 12.25
N ALA A 151 12.78 13.49 13.44
CA ALA A 151 11.35 13.24 13.60
C ALA A 151 10.47 14.41 13.09
N LEU A 152 11.00 15.63 13.09
CA LEU A 152 10.33 16.84 12.56
C LEU A 152 10.50 17.01 11.04
N LYS A 153 11.48 16.33 10.43
CA LYS A 153 11.70 16.34 8.98
C LYS A 153 10.87 15.30 8.22
N GLN A 154 10.16 14.41 8.90
CA GLN A 154 9.24 13.46 8.25
C GLN A 154 8.03 14.21 7.66
N ALA A 155 8.22 14.80 6.48
CA ALA A 155 7.19 15.52 5.72
C ALA A 155 6.15 14.58 5.08
N GLY A 156 6.25 13.27 5.29
CA GLY A 156 5.32 12.26 4.79
C GLY A 156 4.14 12.00 5.72
N ASP A 157 3.07 11.41 5.18
CA ASP A 157 1.95 10.88 5.97
C ASP A 157 2.37 9.54 6.62
N PRO A 158 2.62 9.47 7.95
CA PRO A 158 3.09 8.23 8.59
C PRO A 158 2.10 7.07 8.44
N SER A 159 0.79 7.38 8.32
CA SER A 159 -0.23 6.35 8.09
C SER A 159 -0.11 5.75 6.70
N ALA A 160 0.13 6.59 5.70
CA ALA A 160 0.36 6.14 4.32
C ALA A 160 1.65 5.33 4.21
N GLU A 161 2.68 5.66 4.99
CA GLU A 161 3.94 4.92 5.02
C GLU A 161 3.75 3.51 5.62
N ALA A 162 3.07 3.40 6.76
CA ALA A 162 2.78 2.11 7.38
C ALA A 162 1.97 1.20 6.44
N VAL A 163 0.96 1.75 5.75
CA VAL A 163 0.17 1.03 4.76
C VAL A 163 1.03 0.61 3.55
N ARG A 164 1.91 1.47 3.05
CA ARG A 164 2.83 1.12 1.94
C ARG A 164 3.74 -0.05 2.31
N ARG A 165 4.33 -0.03 3.50
CA ARG A 165 5.16 -1.13 4.00
C ARG A 165 4.37 -2.43 4.15
N ALA A 166 3.16 -2.35 4.71
CA ALA A 166 2.28 -3.51 4.81
C ALA A 166 1.93 -4.09 3.43
N LYS A 167 1.60 -3.26 2.45
CA LYS A 167 1.33 -3.70 1.07
C LYS A 167 2.55 -4.34 0.42
N LYS A 168 3.74 -3.79 0.64
CA LYS A 168 4.99 -4.36 0.12
C LYS A 168 5.22 -5.76 0.70
N LEU A 169 5.06 -5.94 2.00
CA LEU A 169 5.19 -7.24 2.67
C LEU A 169 4.22 -8.30 2.13
N VAL A 170 3.01 -7.90 1.76
CA VAL A 170 1.95 -8.82 1.36
C VAL A 170 1.95 -9.10 -0.14
N PHE A 171 2.26 -8.11 -0.99
CA PHE A 171 2.07 -8.17 -2.44
C PHE A 171 3.35 -8.02 -3.27
N ALA A 172 4.50 -7.85 -2.64
CA ALA A 172 5.79 -7.70 -3.29
C ALA A 172 6.86 -8.50 -2.53
N THR A 173 6.55 -9.75 -2.19
CA THR A 173 7.40 -10.66 -1.43
C THR A 173 8.71 -10.98 -2.15
N ASP A 174 8.70 -10.95 -3.48
CA ASP A 174 9.90 -11.09 -4.33
C ASP A 174 10.94 -10.00 -4.09
N LEU A 175 10.48 -8.77 -3.80
CA LEU A 175 11.35 -7.66 -3.43
C LEU A 175 11.90 -7.79 -2.01
N TRP A 176 11.15 -8.45 -1.13
CA TRP A 176 11.53 -8.64 0.27
C TRP A 176 12.46 -9.85 0.45
N ALA A 177 12.27 -10.91 -0.32
CA ALA A 177 13.10 -12.12 -0.27
C ALA A 177 14.55 -11.84 -0.70
N SER A 178 14.76 -10.87 -1.61
CA SER A 178 16.11 -10.47 -2.04
C SER A 178 16.94 -9.81 -0.92
N ASP A 179 16.31 -9.34 0.16
CA ASP A 179 16.96 -8.73 1.33
C ASP A 179 17.67 -9.78 2.23
N HIS A 180 17.23 -11.04 2.19
CA HIS A 180 17.78 -12.11 3.04
C HIS A 180 18.96 -12.85 2.37
N GLU A 181 19.04 -12.79 1.05
CA GLU A 181 20.21 -13.26 0.29
C GLU A 181 21.08 -12.07 -0.08
N ARG A 182 21.78 -11.48 0.88
CA ARG A 182 22.82 -10.47 0.60
C ARG A 182 23.91 -11.11 -0.26
N ARG A 183 23.78 -10.92 -1.57
CA ARG A 183 24.90 -11.18 -2.48
C ARG A 183 26.02 -10.20 -2.15
N THR A 184 27.21 -10.70 -1.98
CA THR A 184 28.39 -9.87 -1.75
C THR A 184 28.57 -8.90 -2.93
N PRO A 185 29.08 -7.67 -2.70
CA PRO A 185 29.18 -6.61 -3.72
C PRO A 185 30.01 -6.96 -4.99
N SER A 186 30.63 -8.12 -5.04
CA SER A 186 31.55 -8.50 -6.12
C SER A 186 30.90 -9.06 -7.40
N GLU A 187 29.58 -9.23 -7.45
CA GLU A 187 28.86 -9.73 -8.63
C GLU A 187 27.87 -8.72 -9.21
N VAL A 188 28.19 -7.43 -9.15
CA VAL A 188 27.34 -6.41 -9.79
C VAL A 188 27.50 -6.56 -11.31
N SER A 189 26.51 -7.17 -11.94
CA SER A 189 26.41 -7.22 -13.41
C SER A 189 26.39 -5.79 -13.94
N ALA A 190 27.24 -5.49 -14.92
CA ALA A 190 27.39 -4.13 -15.46
C ALA A 190 26.11 -3.55 -16.12
N HIS A 191 25.06 -4.36 -16.28
CA HIS A 191 23.76 -3.96 -16.84
C HIS A 191 22.63 -4.80 -16.25
N ALA A 192 21.44 -4.19 -16.12
CA ALA A 192 20.24 -4.85 -15.67
C ALA A 192 19.84 -5.99 -16.62
N LYS A 193 19.67 -7.20 -16.10
CA LYS A 193 19.05 -8.28 -16.85
C LYS A 193 17.53 -8.06 -16.91
N VAL A 194 16.93 -8.37 -18.06
CA VAL A 194 15.49 -8.21 -18.26
C VAL A 194 14.71 -9.08 -17.26
N GLY A 195 13.79 -8.45 -16.52
CA GLY A 195 12.95 -9.11 -15.53
C GLY A 195 13.53 -9.22 -14.12
N GLU A 196 14.85 -9.10 -13.94
CA GLU A 196 15.49 -9.14 -12.63
C GLU A 196 15.46 -7.75 -11.97
N TRP A 197 15.22 -7.70 -10.64
CA TRP A 197 15.37 -6.49 -9.87
C TRP A 197 16.85 -6.17 -9.66
N LEU A 198 17.17 -4.87 -9.78
CA LEU A 198 18.49 -4.37 -9.44
C LEU A 198 18.66 -4.35 -7.93
N ASP A 199 19.82 -4.78 -7.46
CA ASP A 199 20.17 -4.71 -6.06
C ASP A 199 20.41 -3.24 -5.64
N THR A 200 19.84 -2.87 -4.48
CA THR A 200 19.94 -1.54 -3.89
C THR A 200 19.90 -1.61 -2.37
N PRO A 201 20.74 -0.83 -1.65
CA PRO A 201 20.63 -0.71 -0.20
C PRO A 201 19.36 0.04 0.25
N MET A 202 18.61 0.64 -0.70
CA MET A 202 17.44 1.48 -0.43
C MET A 202 16.13 0.81 -0.87
N GLN A 203 15.98 -0.49 -0.68
CA GLN A 203 14.81 -1.27 -1.12
C GLN A 203 13.49 -0.79 -0.50
N ASP A 204 13.54 -0.18 0.69
CA ASP A 204 12.36 0.40 1.34
C ASP A 204 11.87 1.69 0.67
N VAL A 205 12.72 2.32 -0.12
CA VAL A 205 12.49 3.62 -0.74
C VAL A 205 12.24 3.48 -2.23
N LEU A 206 13.08 2.69 -2.93
CA LEU A 206 13.02 2.57 -4.37
C LEU A 206 13.32 1.15 -4.86
N ALA A 207 12.90 0.85 -6.09
CA ALA A 207 13.24 -0.39 -6.78
C ALA A 207 13.37 -0.12 -8.27
N ALA A 208 14.27 -0.84 -8.96
CA ALA A 208 14.50 -0.68 -10.38
C ALA A 208 14.71 -2.03 -11.08
N ARG A 209 14.26 -2.17 -12.32
CA ARG A 209 14.52 -3.33 -13.18
C ARG A 209 14.38 -2.99 -14.66
N ALA A 210 14.99 -3.78 -15.52
CA ALA A 210 14.72 -3.71 -16.95
C ALA A 210 13.46 -4.52 -17.29
N LEU A 211 12.46 -3.92 -17.92
CA LEU A 211 11.27 -4.61 -18.44
C LEU A 211 11.55 -5.22 -19.82
N SER A 212 12.44 -4.60 -20.59
CA SER A 212 12.91 -5.06 -21.89
C SER A 212 14.32 -4.48 -22.15
N ARG A 213 14.89 -4.79 -23.31
CA ARG A 213 16.19 -4.20 -23.73
C ARG A 213 16.13 -2.68 -23.97
N LYS A 214 14.94 -2.08 -24.02
CA LYS A 214 14.71 -0.66 -24.32
C LYS A 214 13.92 0.07 -23.25
N VAL A 215 13.41 -0.62 -22.21
CA VAL A 215 12.53 -0.03 -21.22
C VAL A 215 13.04 -0.40 -19.83
N GLY A 216 13.46 0.63 -19.09
CA GLY A 216 13.71 0.56 -17.65
C GLY A 216 12.45 0.87 -16.86
N TYR A 217 12.32 0.26 -15.71
CA TYR A 217 11.27 0.53 -14.73
C TYR A 217 11.91 0.96 -13.43
N LEU A 218 11.49 2.12 -12.94
CA LEU A 218 11.90 2.65 -11.65
C LEU A 218 10.64 2.91 -10.83
N ARG A 219 10.66 2.48 -9.58
CA ARG A 219 9.56 2.69 -8.64
C ARG A 219 10.06 3.34 -7.37
N PHE A 220 9.40 4.41 -6.97
CA PHE A 220 9.55 5.02 -5.66
C PHE A 220 8.43 4.51 -4.74
N TRP A 221 8.82 3.93 -3.61
CA TRP A 221 7.89 3.45 -2.60
C TRP A 221 7.58 4.55 -1.58
N SER A 222 8.60 5.34 -1.26
CA SER A 222 8.55 6.38 -0.25
C SER A 222 9.55 7.48 -0.57
N PHE A 223 9.30 8.66 -0.03
CA PHE A 223 10.25 9.77 0.05
C PHE A 223 10.63 10.07 1.52
N ASP A 224 10.41 9.13 2.41
CA ASP A 224 10.88 9.18 3.79
C ASP A 224 12.36 8.76 3.78
N LEU A 225 13.23 9.74 3.65
CA LEU A 225 14.66 9.57 3.43
C LEU A 225 15.44 10.03 4.66
N ASP A 226 16.46 9.25 5.02
CA ASP A 226 17.42 9.64 6.05
C ASP A 226 18.53 10.56 5.50
N ASP A 227 18.91 10.33 4.23
CA ASP A 227 20.00 11.01 3.54
C ASP A 227 19.63 11.25 2.07
N ASP A 228 19.36 12.50 1.74
CA ASP A 228 18.95 12.93 0.40
C ASP A 228 20.09 12.77 -0.62
N ASP A 229 21.34 12.99 -0.22
CA ASP A 229 22.51 12.90 -1.09
C ASP A 229 22.79 11.42 -1.44
N ALA A 230 22.71 10.54 -0.46
CA ALA A 230 22.83 9.10 -0.67
C ALA A 230 21.70 8.58 -1.59
N PHE A 231 20.47 9.08 -1.43
CA PHE A 231 19.35 8.73 -2.32
C PHE A 231 19.60 9.17 -3.75
N ILE A 232 20.05 10.40 -3.97
CA ILE A 232 20.35 10.91 -5.32
C ILE A 232 21.49 10.09 -5.96
N ALA A 233 22.54 9.80 -5.21
CA ALA A 233 23.65 8.98 -5.70
C ALA A 233 23.18 7.59 -6.14
N GLU A 234 22.33 6.94 -5.32
CA GLU A 234 21.79 5.62 -5.63
C GLU A 234 20.83 5.65 -6.83
N LEU A 235 20.00 6.68 -6.93
CA LEU A 235 19.12 6.90 -8.07
C LEU A 235 19.92 7.01 -9.37
N ILE A 236 20.98 7.83 -9.38
CA ILE A 236 21.87 7.97 -10.53
C ILE A 236 22.52 6.64 -10.90
N ARG A 237 23.01 5.88 -9.91
CA ARG A 237 23.59 4.55 -10.10
C ARG A 237 22.60 3.60 -10.78
N LEU A 238 21.38 3.51 -10.28
CA LEU A 238 20.34 2.62 -10.83
C LEU A 238 19.93 3.04 -12.25
N LEU A 239 19.78 4.34 -12.50
CA LEU A 239 19.49 4.84 -13.86
C LEU A 239 20.59 4.49 -14.85
N GLY A 240 21.86 4.52 -14.43
CA GLY A 240 22.99 4.11 -15.25
C GLY A 240 23.05 2.61 -15.58
N LEU A 241 22.38 1.77 -14.78
CA LEU A 241 22.28 0.32 -15.01
C LEU A 241 21.07 -0.07 -15.86
N LEU A 242 20.08 0.80 -15.98
CA LEU A 242 18.89 0.56 -16.80
C LEU A 242 19.22 0.74 -18.30
N PRO A 243 18.43 0.15 -19.21
CA PRO A 243 18.62 0.35 -20.64
C PRO A 243 18.64 1.84 -21.01
N PRO A 244 19.58 2.28 -21.86
CA PRO A 244 19.59 3.67 -22.34
C PRO A 244 18.32 3.97 -23.15
N THR A 245 17.78 5.14 -22.96
CA THR A 245 16.65 5.67 -23.75
C THR A 245 17.11 6.04 -25.16
#